data_50488524a3c097b514ac72b888e3d6c5
#
_entry.id   50488524a3c097b514ac72b888e3d6c5
#
_cell.length_a   1.000
_cell.length_b   1.000
_cell.length_c   1.000
_cell.angle_alpha   90.00
_cell.angle_beta   90.00
_cell.angle_gamma   90.00
#
_symmetry.space_group_name_H-M   'P 1'
#
loop_
_entity.id
_entity.type
_entity.pdbx_description
1 polymer ?
#
loop_
_entity_poly.entity_id
_entity_poly.type
_entity_poly.pdbx_seq_one_letter_code
_entity_poly.pdbx_strand_id
1 'polypeptide(L)'
;MIQYPEGLPLPLREGYGFDPVSPMVSTPLVNGRKIRRRAYQNVPTRTSVTWLLSASEAQLFEGWFEHVLISGTLPFECPLKSPLGLENYQANFNDIYRGPELVGVDHWRFTAELWLLKRPIVGADWVLFAPEYILYSSIFDRAMTQKWPRQAG
;
A
#
# COMPACT_ATOMS: atom_id res chain seq x y z
N MET A 1 14.41 -7.58 8.73
CA MET A 1 13.84 -6.48 7.89
C MET A 1 13.40 -5.35 8.78
N ILE A 2 13.65 -4.13 8.35
CA ILE A 2 13.25 -2.94 9.11
C ILE A 2 11.72 -2.85 9.11
N GLN A 3 11.15 -2.62 10.30
CA GLN A 3 9.70 -2.54 10.48
C GLN A 3 9.26 -1.07 10.58
N TYR A 4 8.08 -0.80 10.07
CA TYR A 4 7.41 0.47 10.32
C TYR A 4 7.22 0.64 11.83
N PRO A 5 7.55 1.80 12.41
CA PRO A 5 7.54 1.96 13.87
C PRO A 5 6.18 1.66 14.49
N GLU A 6 6.18 0.88 15.55
CA GLU A 6 4.98 0.70 16.36
C GLU A 6 4.62 2.03 17.02
N GLY A 7 3.35 2.28 17.16
CA GLY A 7 2.86 3.53 17.75
C GLY A 7 2.62 4.63 16.75
N LEU A 8 3.14 4.55 15.52
CA LEU A 8 2.77 5.47 14.47
C LEU A 8 1.43 5.04 13.84
N PRO A 9 0.51 5.98 13.57
CA PRO A 9 -0.72 5.65 12.88
C PRO A 9 -0.46 5.23 11.45
N LEU A 10 -1.36 4.41 10.92
CA LEU A 10 -1.32 3.99 9.53
C LEU A 10 -1.66 5.17 8.61
N PRO A 11 -1.29 5.09 7.32
CA PRO A 11 -1.63 6.13 6.36
C PRO A 11 -3.13 6.40 6.29
N LEU A 12 -3.49 7.66 6.03
CA LEU A 12 -4.86 8.08 5.87
C LEU A 12 -5.48 7.48 4.61
N ARG A 13 -6.81 7.40 4.58
CA ARG A 13 -7.55 6.99 3.40
C ARG A 13 -7.53 8.02 2.29
N GLU A 14 -7.42 9.28 2.65
CA GLU A 14 -7.40 10.40 1.70
C GLU A 14 -6.14 10.32 0.83
N GLY A 15 -6.33 10.36 -0.48
CA GLY A 15 -5.24 10.28 -1.45
C GLY A 15 -4.53 8.93 -1.51
N TYR A 16 -5.07 7.91 -0.82
CA TYR A 16 -4.48 6.59 -0.78
C TYR A 16 -4.89 5.78 -2.00
N GLY A 17 -3.92 5.18 -2.68
CA GLY A 17 -4.19 4.37 -3.85
C GLY A 17 -2.95 3.65 -4.35
N PHE A 18 -3.18 2.68 -5.24
CA PHE A 18 -2.13 1.89 -5.86
C PHE A 18 -2.08 2.20 -7.36
N ASP A 19 -0.87 2.31 -7.88
CA ASP A 19 -0.63 2.53 -9.30
C ASP A 19 0.40 1.50 -9.78
N PRO A 20 -0.07 0.35 -10.30
CA PRO A 20 0.85 -0.67 -10.76
C PRO A 20 1.57 -0.23 -12.04
N VAL A 21 2.86 -0.52 -12.09
CA VAL A 21 3.64 -0.30 -13.31
C VAL A 21 3.24 -1.35 -14.33
N SER A 22 3.10 -0.92 -15.59
CA SER A 22 2.65 -1.83 -16.64
C SER A 22 3.69 -2.92 -16.91
N PRO A 23 3.31 -4.21 -16.84
CA PRO A 23 4.17 -5.32 -17.25
C PRO A 23 4.12 -5.58 -18.74
N MET A 24 3.29 -4.82 -19.47
CA MET A 24 3.07 -5.03 -20.90
C MET A 24 4.03 -4.22 -21.75
N VAL A 25 4.43 -4.80 -22.86
CA VAL A 25 5.11 -4.11 -23.95
C VAL A 25 4.18 -4.09 -25.15
N SER A 26 3.94 -2.92 -25.71
CA SER A 26 3.15 -2.73 -26.93
C SER A 26 4.05 -2.41 -28.10
N THR A 27 3.92 -3.19 -29.18
CA THR A 27 4.68 -2.95 -30.41
C THR A 27 3.70 -2.49 -31.49
N PRO A 28 3.82 -1.26 -32.02
CA PRO A 28 2.96 -0.80 -33.11
C PRO A 28 3.32 -1.52 -34.42
N LEU A 29 2.29 -1.95 -35.14
CA LEU A 29 2.43 -2.56 -36.46
C LEU A 29 2.16 -1.52 -37.55
N VAL A 30 2.68 -1.79 -38.76
CA VAL A 30 2.53 -0.88 -39.91
C VAL A 30 1.05 -0.66 -40.27
N ASN A 31 0.18 -1.62 -39.99
CA ASN A 31 -1.26 -1.53 -40.28
C ASN A 31 -2.09 -0.86 -39.16
N GLY A 32 -1.45 -0.19 -38.21
CA GLY A 32 -2.13 0.51 -37.11
C GLY A 32 -2.52 -0.36 -35.94
N ARG A 33 -2.29 -1.66 -35.99
CA ARG A 33 -2.53 -2.57 -34.88
C ARG A 33 -1.35 -2.58 -33.93
N LYS A 34 -1.63 -2.92 -32.67
CA LYS A 34 -0.59 -3.08 -31.65
C LYS A 34 -0.57 -4.52 -31.15
N ILE A 35 0.62 -5.07 -31.03
CA ILE A 35 0.83 -6.35 -30.38
C ILE A 35 1.22 -6.06 -28.93
N ARG A 36 0.51 -6.68 -27.98
CA ARG A 36 0.79 -6.55 -26.55
C ARG A 36 1.23 -7.87 -25.98
N ARG A 37 2.25 -7.83 -25.15
CA ARG A 37 2.75 -9.01 -24.45
C ARG A 37 3.18 -8.66 -23.04
N ARG A 38 3.19 -9.67 -22.16
CA ARG A 38 3.78 -9.51 -20.83
C ARG A 38 5.28 -9.59 -20.97
N ALA A 39 5.97 -8.46 -20.74
CA ALA A 39 7.43 -8.41 -20.76
C ALA A 39 8.04 -8.74 -19.39
N TYR A 40 7.30 -8.44 -18.29
CA TYR A 40 7.78 -8.58 -16.93
C TYR A 40 6.75 -9.30 -16.08
N GLN A 41 7.21 -10.17 -15.17
CA GLN A 41 6.32 -10.89 -14.26
C GLN A 41 6.21 -10.23 -12.88
N ASN A 42 7.29 -9.63 -12.40
CA ASN A 42 7.35 -8.99 -11.09
C ASN A 42 7.67 -7.51 -11.25
N VAL A 43 6.65 -6.70 -11.42
CA VAL A 43 6.80 -5.25 -11.46
C VAL A 43 6.35 -4.64 -10.14
N PRO A 44 7.03 -3.59 -9.67
CA PRO A 44 6.63 -2.91 -8.46
C PRO A 44 5.30 -2.16 -8.66
N THR A 45 4.61 -1.92 -7.56
CA THR A 45 3.40 -1.09 -7.55
C THR A 45 3.72 0.18 -6.78
N ARG A 46 3.38 1.33 -7.36
CA ARG A 46 3.47 2.60 -6.64
C ARG A 46 2.22 2.79 -5.79
N THR A 47 2.43 3.31 -4.59
CA THR A 47 1.31 3.69 -3.75
C THR A 47 1.57 5.08 -3.18
N SER A 48 0.56 5.93 -3.22
CA SER A 48 0.60 7.26 -2.61
C SER A 48 0.01 7.16 -1.22
N VAL A 49 0.74 7.64 -0.23
CA VAL A 49 0.33 7.58 1.16
C VAL A 49 0.43 8.95 1.81
N THR A 50 -0.46 9.22 2.75
CA THR A 50 -0.48 10.44 3.53
C THR A 50 -0.59 10.07 4.99
N TRP A 51 0.26 10.65 5.83
CA TRP A 51 0.21 10.47 7.28
C TRP A 51 -0.19 11.78 7.94
N LEU A 52 -1.00 11.67 8.97
CA LEU A 52 -1.32 12.79 9.86
C LEU A 52 -0.82 12.42 11.25
N LEU A 53 0.21 13.11 11.70
CA LEU A 53 0.96 12.74 12.90
C LEU A 53 0.93 13.89 13.90
N SER A 54 0.92 13.55 15.19
CA SER A 54 1.16 14.53 16.25
C SER A 54 2.62 14.97 16.26
N ALA A 55 2.96 15.98 17.06
CA ALA A 55 4.33 16.49 17.11
C ALA A 55 5.35 15.41 17.49
N SER A 56 5.05 14.58 18.49
CA SER A 56 5.95 13.50 18.92
C SER A 56 6.04 12.39 17.88
N GLU A 57 4.92 12.04 17.26
CA GLU A 57 4.88 11.05 16.18
C GLU A 57 5.66 11.52 14.95
N ALA A 58 5.53 12.82 14.61
CA ALA A 58 6.28 13.41 13.51
C ALA A 58 7.79 13.37 13.75
N GLN A 59 8.24 13.63 14.98
CA GLN A 59 9.64 13.52 15.34
C GLN A 59 10.15 12.09 15.17
N LEU A 60 9.37 11.12 15.62
CA LEU A 60 9.73 9.71 15.45
C LEU A 60 9.80 9.31 13.98
N PHE A 61 8.84 9.74 13.18
CA PHE A 61 8.80 9.45 11.75
C PHE A 61 10.03 10.01 11.01
N GLU A 62 10.35 11.27 11.24
CA GLU A 62 11.50 11.91 10.61
C GLU A 62 12.81 11.27 11.04
N GLY A 63 12.96 10.98 12.33
CA GLY A 63 14.13 10.30 12.86
C GLY A 63 14.29 8.90 12.30
N TRP A 64 13.21 8.15 12.20
CA TRP A 64 13.21 6.82 11.61
C TRP A 64 13.62 6.86 10.13
N PHE A 65 13.05 7.79 9.37
CA PHE A 65 13.41 7.95 7.96
C PHE A 65 14.90 8.25 7.78
N GLU A 66 15.42 9.18 8.56
CA GLU A 66 16.81 9.64 8.41
C GLU A 66 17.83 8.62 8.92
N HIS A 67 17.60 8.07 10.11
CA HIS A 67 18.61 7.27 10.79
C HIS A 67 18.45 5.76 10.59
N VAL A 68 17.24 5.27 10.52
CA VAL A 68 16.98 3.82 10.36
C VAL A 68 16.94 3.42 8.90
N LEU A 69 16.25 4.19 8.08
CA LEU A 69 16.16 3.94 6.64
C LEU A 69 17.31 4.56 5.85
N ILE A 70 18.23 5.22 6.51
CA ILE A 70 19.36 5.92 5.89
C ILE A 70 18.87 6.84 4.77
N SER A 71 18.16 7.88 5.18
CA SER A 71 17.53 8.87 4.28
C SER A 71 16.58 8.24 3.25
N GLY A 72 15.89 7.20 3.66
CA GLY A 72 14.90 6.52 2.83
C GLY A 72 15.46 5.55 1.80
N THR A 73 16.74 5.21 1.88
CA THR A 73 17.37 4.32 0.88
C THR A 73 17.12 2.83 1.14
N LEU A 74 16.75 2.45 2.36
CA LEU A 74 16.55 1.06 2.72
C LEU A 74 15.08 0.65 2.65
N PRO A 75 14.80 -0.61 2.31
CA PRO A 75 13.44 -1.14 2.33
C PRO A 75 12.96 -1.38 3.77
N PHE A 76 11.64 -1.37 3.94
CA PHE A 76 11.00 -1.63 5.22
C PHE A 76 9.69 -2.38 5.02
N GLU A 77 9.20 -3.03 6.05
CA GLU A 77 7.86 -3.60 6.08
C GLU A 77 6.88 -2.63 6.67
N CYS A 78 5.76 -2.45 5.99
CA CYS A 78 4.70 -1.55 6.43
C CYS A 78 3.34 -2.23 6.25
N PRO A 79 2.47 -2.21 7.27
CA PRO A 79 1.11 -2.68 7.09
C PRO A 79 0.33 -1.67 6.24
N LEU A 80 -0.23 -2.14 5.15
CA LEU A 80 -1.01 -1.32 4.22
C LEU A 80 -2.32 -2.02 3.89
N LYS A 81 -3.36 -1.24 3.71
CA LYS A 81 -4.65 -1.76 3.30
C LYS A 81 -4.73 -1.82 1.78
N SER A 82 -5.05 -3.00 1.26
CA SER A 82 -5.26 -3.26 -0.16
C SER A 82 -6.59 -3.99 -0.35
N PRO A 83 -7.00 -4.29 -1.58
CA PRO A 83 -8.17 -5.15 -1.79
C PRO A 83 -8.10 -6.51 -1.12
N LEU A 84 -6.89 -6.98 -0.77
CA LEU A 84 -6.71 -8.22 -0.01
C LEU A 84 -6.90 -8.04 1.50
N GLY A 85 -7.09 -6.81 1.98
CA GLY A 85 -7.21 -6.49 3.38
C GLY A 85 -5.95 -5.79 3.91
N LEU A 86 -5.80 -5.79 5.24
CA LEU A 86 -4.63 -5.20 5.88
C LEU A 86 -3.52 -6.26 5.96
N GLU A 87 -2.45 -6.05 5.25
CA GLU A 87 -1.30 -6.96 5.19
C GLU A 87 0.00 -6.18 5.25
N ASN A 88 1.08 -6.87 5.62
CA ASN A 88 2.42 -6.29 5.61
C ASN A 88 3.02 -6.37 4.21
N TYR A 89 3.52 -5.24 3.73
CA TYR A 89 4.19 -5.16 2.45
C TYR A 89 5.62 -4.67 2.62
N GLN A 90 6.51 -5.20 1.82
CA GLN A 90 7.86 -4.66 1.71
C GLN A 90 7.82 -3.45 0.78
N ALA A 91 8.22 -2.30 1.32
CA ALA A 91 8.11 -1.02 0.62
C ALA A 91 9.44 -0.29 0.62
N ASN A 92 9.62 0.57 -0.38
CA ASN A 92 10.73 1.51 -0.47
C ASN A 92 10.17 2.89 -0.74
N PHE A 93 10.78 3.91 -0.17
CA PHE A 93 10.48 5.28 -0.59
C PHE A 93 10.99 5.50 -2.01
N ASN A 94 10.12 6.03 -2.87
CA ASN A 94 10.52 6.43 -4.23
C ASN A 94 11.41 7.67 -4.19
N ASP A 95 11.04 8.60 -3.31
CA ASP A 95 11.77 9.85 -3.08
C ASP A 95 11.47 10.31 -1.66
N ILE A 96 12.09 11.40 -1.23
CA ILE A 96 11.82 11.96 0.08
C ILE A 96 10.34 12.34 0.22
N TYR A 97 9.80 12.19 1.42
CA TYR A 97 8.45 12.62 1.73
C TYR A 97 8.30 14.15 1.58
N ARG A 98 7.10 14.61 1.31
CA ARG A 98 6.73 16.01 1.32
C ARG A 98 6.20 16.39 2.70
N GLY A 99 6.57 17.56 3.14
CA GLY A 99 6.18 18.07 4.45
C GLY A 99 7.39 18.11 5.40
N PRO A 100 7.19 18.24 6.69
CA PRO A 100 5.89 18.29 7.38
C PRO A 100 5.10 19.56 7.11
N GLU A 101 3.80 19.41 6.92
CA GLU A 101 2.86 20.50 6.73
C GLU A 101 1.94 20.60 7.94
N LEU A 102 1.88 21.77 8.56
CA LEU A 102 1.08 21.96 9.76
C LEU A 102 -0.42 21.95 9.43
N VAL A 103 -1.16 21.09 10.11
CA VAL A 103 -2.60 20.95 9.96
C VAL A 103 -3.25 21.19 11.32
N GLY A 104 -4.06 22.25 11.42
CA GLY A 104 -4.65 22.62 12.70
C GLY A 104 -3.61 23.17 13.67
N VAL A 105 -3.70 22.78 14.94
CA VAL A 105 -2.85 23.32 16.01
C VAL A 105 -1.60 22.44 16.22
N ASP A 106 -1.76 21.11 16.21
CA ASP A 106 -0.70 20.19 16.65
C ASP A 106 -0.45 19.00 15.71
N HIS A 107 -1.03 19.00 14.52
CA HIS A 107 -0.88 17.86 13.61
C HIS A 107 -0.03 18.23 12.40
N TRP A 108 0.72 17.26 11.94
CA TRP A 108 1.64 17.40 10.80
C TRP A 108 1.30 16.40 9.73
N ARG A 109 1.18 16.87 8.49
CA ARG A 109 0.88 16.03 7.34
C ARG A 109 2.16 15.72 6.59
N PHE A 110 2.36 14.43 6.31
CA PHE A 110 3.42 13.94 5.45
C PHE A 110 2.81 13.21 4.27
N THR A 111 3.30 13.46 3.08
CA THR A 111 2.86 12.79 1.86
C THR A 111 4.06 12.16 1.18
N ALA A 112 3.92 10.92 0.69
CA ALA A 112 5.00 10.22 0.04
C ALA A 112 4.50 9.22 -0.98
N GLU A 113 5.38 8.85 -1.90
CA GLU A 113 5.19 7.72 -2.79
C GLU A 113 6.07 6.57 -2.35
N LEU A 114 5.48 5.39 -2.26
CA LEU A 114 6.17 4.16 -1.92
C LEU A 114 6.16 3.21 -3.11
N TRP A 115 7.23 2.46 -3.26
CA TRP A 115 7.30 1.33 -4.18
C TRP A 115 7.06 0.06 -3.37
N LEU A 116 6.04 -0.72 -3.77
CA LEU A 116 5.81 -2.03 -3.22
C LEU A 116 6.46 -3.06 -4.13
N LEU A 117 7.19 -3.99 -3.56
CA LEU A 117 7.88 -5.03 -4.34
C LEU A 117 6.92 -6.03 -4.96
N LYS A 118 5.75 -6.20 -4.33
CA LYS A 118 4.72 -7.12 -4.80
C LYS A 118 3.44 -6.37 -5.08
N ARG A 119 2.83 -6.67 -6.23
CA ARG A 119 1.49 -6.19 -6.53
C ARG A 119 0.49 -6.92 -5.64
N PRO A 120 -0.40 -6.21 -4.92
CA PRO A 120 -1.37 -6.84 -4.03
C PRO A 120 -2.54 -7.43 -4.84
N ILE A 121 -2.34 -8.64 -5.36
CA ILE A 121 -3.37 -9.37 -6.08
C ILE A 121 -3.53 -10.77 -5.50
N VAL A 122 -4.74 -11.30 -5.64
CA VAL A 122 -5.06 -12.65 -5.20
C VAL A 122 -4.35 -13.69 -6.09
N GLY A 123 -4.06 -14.87 -5.53
CA GLY A 123 -3.39 -15.93 -6.27
C GLY A 123 -4.18 -16.42 -7.48
N ALA A 124 -3.46 -16.89 -8.50
CA ALA A 124 -4.05 -17.35 -9.75
C ALA A 124 -5.06 -18.48 -9.56
N ASP A 125 -4.79 -19.40 -8.65
CA ASP A 125 -5.67 -20.55 -8.42
C ASP A 125 -7.06 -20.14 -7.94
N TRP A 126 -7.13 -19.11 -7.09
CA TRP A 126 -8.42 -18.60 -6.63
C TRP A 126 -9.25 -18.01 -7.76
N VAL A 127 -8.61 -17.27 -8.65
CA VAL A 127 -9.30 -16.64 -9.78
C VAL A 127 -9.74 -17.68 -10.82
N LEU A 128 -8.87 -18.65 -11.11
CA LEU A 128 -9.14 -19.65 -12.14
C LEU A 128 -10.14 -20.69 -11.68
N PHE A 129 -10.11 -21.10 -10.41
CA PHE A 129 -10.89 -22.24 -9.93
C PHE A 129 -12.01 -21.88 -8.96
N ALA A 130 -11.93 -20.71 -8.30
CA ALA A 130 -12.92 -20.33 -7.29
C ALA A 130 -13.21 -18.82 -7.28
N PRO A 131 -13.55 -18.21 -8.43
CA PRO A 131 -13.82 -16.77 -8.48
C PRO A 131 -15.00 -16.36 -7.61
N GLU A 132 -15.99 -17.22 -7.49
CA GLU A 132 -17.18 -16.95 -6.67
C GLU A 132 -16.84 -16.82 -5.20
N TYR A 133 -15.92 -17.64 -4.71
CA TYR A 133 -15.47 -17.55 -3.33
C TYR A 133 -14.85 -16.19 -3.03
N ILE A 134 -14.09 -15.65 -3.96
CA ILE A 134 -13.49 -14.31 -3.83
C ILE A 134 -14.58 -13.24 -3.72
N LEU A 135 -15.57 -13.29 -4.60
CA LEU A 135 -16.65 -12.31 -4.62
C LEU A 135 -17.49 -12.32 -3.35
N TYR A 136 -17.73 -13.49 -2.79
CA TYR A 136 -18.60 -13.63 -1.63
C TYR A 136 -17.88 -13.64 -0.29
N SER A 137 -16.57 -13.66 -0.28
CA SER A 137 -15.80 -13.69 0.96
C SER A 137 -16.06 -12.47 1.85
N SER A 138 -16.13 -11.28 1.26
CA SER A 138 -16.40 -10.05 2.01
C SER A 138 -17.82 -10.02 2.57
N ILE A 139 -18.78 -10.57 1.85
CA ILE A 139 -20.17 -10.68 2.32
C ILE A 139 -20.24 -11.66 3.48
N PHE A 140 -19.52 -12.78 3.36
CA PHE A 140 -19.46 -13.78 4.42
C PHE A 140 -18.84 -13.20 5.70
N ASP A 141 -17.73 -12.50 5.58
CA ASP A 141 -17.08 -11.84 6.71
C ASP A 141 -17.99 -10.83 7.38
N ARG A 142 -18.68 -10.04 6.58
CA ARG A 142 -19.64 -9.06 7.09
C ARG A 142 -20.81 -9.73 7.81
N ALA A 143 -21.34 -10.81 7.25
CA ALA A 143 -22.41 -11.57 7.86
C ALA A 143 -21.97 -12.20 9.20
N MET A 144 -20.79 -12.75 9.25
CA MET A 144 -20.21 -13.31 10.47
C MET A 144 -20.03 -12.23 11.55
N THR A 145 -19.55 -11.05 11.17
CA THR A 145 -19.33 -9.96 12.09
C THR A 145 -20.63 -9.36 12.64
N GLN A 146 -21.66 -9.28 11.81
CA GLN A 146 -22.95 -8.67 12.20
C GLN A 146 -23.90 -9.64 12.91
N LYS A 147 -23.95 -10.90 12.47
CA LYS A 147 -24.85 -11.91 13.04
C LYS A 147 -24.33 -12.55 14.31
N TRP A 148 -23.03 -12.54 14.49
CA TRP A 148 -22.45 -13.09 15.69
C TRP A 148 -22.65 -12.08 16.81
N PRO A 149 -23.48 -12.39 17.82
CA PRO A 149 -23.68 -11.42 18.88
C PRO A 149 -22.34 -11.18 19.56
N ARG A 150 -21.90 -9.96 19.51
CA ARG A 150 -20.83 -9.55 20.40
C ARG A 150 -21.33 -9.84 21.79
N GLN A 151 -20.69 -10.75 22.46
CA GLN A 151 -20.99 -10.91 23.87
C GLN A 151 -20.65 -9.56 24.51
N ALA A 152 -21.72 -8.82 24.83
CA ALA A 152 -21.62 -7.72 25.73
C ALA A 152 -21.24 -8.34 27.07
N GLY A 153 -19.95 -8.38 27.27
CA GLY A 153 -19.43 -8.89 28.54
C GLY A 153 -19.39 -7.78 29.52
#